data_0ac6620b1f31b6e4e05e8af87a8567d3
#
_entry.id   0ac6620b1f31b6e4e05e8af87a8567d3
#
_cell.length_a   1.000
_cell.length_b   1.000
_cell.length_c   1.000
_cell.angle_alpha   90.00
_cell.angle_beta   90.00
_cell.angle_gamma   90.00
#
_symmetry.space_group_name_H-M   'P 1'
#
loop_
_entity.id
_entity.type
_entity.pdbx_description
1 polymer ?
#
loop_
_entity_poly.entity_id
_entity_poly.type
_entity_poly.pdbx_seq_one_letter_code
_entity_poly.pdbx_strand_id
1 'polypeptide(L)'
;MADHVLGLKLALLGSAFRPGIALARTLVVLLVVGGIITGILRTLPLVEVDDAGHRAALVIVPSILAFALMLAPLTSGLGSAMEPRRFAAYPIAPWRLARSLAVSSIIGPVGLIAVVLGVAVETAWTAEDVAGGSTGVAALASALAVIAILLGGLYLVAVAALVSVSPLTERVITATARGLVALSIAAAVTTVVLAGRGQDEEWLASAAGTLSASPLGMLWAAPGEAGAAAGWRIAAGLLMVILLAAGWVVIVRRMLETPQRHRESARRTGLGLFELAPATAGGVIAVRSILYWMQDPRYRAALIALPLAPVLMVIVLLVAGVPAAPLWLLPLPVVALFLGWFSHNDVAYDHTAVWIHVAADTRGAADRWGRAVPPLLIGVPLVLVLAPLLAMPSGVVGVEPALLGVSLGLLLSGIGVSSVSSALGAYPAARPGAGPFDQPPQSGTTAGWTQALSFFATVAVMSPAIVLAVRGAIGEPELLETAGLAGGLTGFGMLLLGILIGGAVFRRRGPELLALAQRV
;
A
#
# COMPACT_ATOMS: atom_id res chain seq x y z
N MET A 1 12.72 12.95 -32.34
CA MET A 1 11.51 13.15 -31.53
C MET A 1 11.28 12.02 -30.53
N ALA A 2 11.34 10.75 -30.90
CA ALA A 2 11.36 9.64 -29.92
C ALA A 2 12.47 9.87 -28.88
N ASP A 3 13.64 10.31 -29.35
CA ASP A 3 14.79 10.63 -28.52
C ASP A 3 14.49 11.75 -27.50
N HIS A 4 13.64 12.72 -27.81
CA HIS A 4 13.29 13.81 -26.91
C HIS A 4 12.34 13.36 -25.79
N VAL A 5 11.37 12.48 -26.08
CA VAL A 5 10.49 11.89 -25.07
C VAL A 5 11.28 10.97 -24.16
N LEU A 6 12.19 10.19 -24.72
CA LEU A 6 13.09 9.34 -23.95
C LEU A 6 14.08 10.17 -23.12
N GLY A 7 14.67 11.21 -23.72
CA GLY A 7 15.54 12.16 -23.05
C GLY A 7 14.85 12.88 -21.88
N LEU A 8 13.59 13.30 -22.06
CA LEU A 8 12.77 13.87 -20.98
C LEU A 8 12.58 12.88 -19.84
N LYS A 9 12.27 11.62 -20.14
CA LYS A 9 12.09 10.60 -19.11
C LYS A 9 13.39 10.27 -18.38
N LEU A 10 14.51 10.20 -19.09
CA LEU A 10 15.84 10.02 -18.50
C LEU A 10 16.23 11.20 -17.61
N ALA A 11 15.90 12.43 -18.01
CA ALA A 11 16.12 13.62 -17.20
C ALA A 11 15.26 13.61 -15.92
N LEU A 12 14.00 13.18 -16.01
CA LEU A 12 13.12 13.00 -14.85
C LEU A 12 13.65 11.92 -13.91
N LEU A 13 14.13 10.79 -14.44
CA LEU A 13 14.80 9.76 -13.64
C LEU A 13 16.12 10.27 -13.04
N GLY A 14 16.93 10.97 -13.81
CA GLY A 14 18.16 11.61 -13.29
C GLY A 14 17.90 12.53 -12.12
N SER A 15 16.74 13.19 -12.08
CA SER A 15 16.34 14.01 -10.94
C SER A 15 16.07 13.20 -9.67
N ALA A 16 15.67 11.93 -9.80
CA ALA A 16 15.45 11.02 -8.66
C ALA A 16 16.76 10.56 -7.99
N PHE A 17 17.90 10.65 -8.73
CA PHE A 17 19.23 10.31 -8.23
C PHE A 17 20.01 11.54 -7.73
N ARG A 18 19.38 12.71 -7.62
CA ARG A 18 20.05 13.88 -7.04
C ARG A 18 20.38 13.63 -5.56
N PRO A 19 21.55 14.09 -5.08
CA PRO A 19 21.95 13.92 -3.68
C PRO A 19 20.88 14.46 -2.73
N GLY A 20 20.61 13.70 -1.67
CA GLY A 20 19.61 14.03 -0.67
C GLY A 20 18.47 13.01 -0.57
N ILE A 21 17.30 13.46 -0.13
CA ILE A 21 16.13 12.60 0.14
C ILE A 21 15.63 11.86 -1.11
N ALA A 22 15.78 12.48 -2.30
CA ALA A 22 15.39 11.84 -3.56
C ALA A 22 16.21 10.56 -3.81
N LEU A 23 17.51 10.61 -3.61
CA LEU A 23 18.40 9.45 -3.74
C LEU A 23 18.07 8.37 -2.71
N ALA A 24 17.91 8.75 -1.43
CA ALA A 24 17.57 7.80 -0.37
C ALA A 24 16.24 7.08 -0.66
N ARG A 25 15.22 7.81 -1.10
CA ARG A 25 13.92 7.25 -1.51
C ARG A 25 14.08 6.29 -2.69
N THR A 26 14.86 6.66 -3.69
CA THR A 26 15.11 5.81 -4.87
C THR A 26 15.81 4.52 -4.47
N LEU A 27 16.83 4.61 -3.59
CA LEU A 27 17.55 3.46 -3.06
C LEU A 27 16.63 2.53 -2.25
N VAL A 28 15.76 3.09 -1.39
CA VAL A 28 14.77 2.28 -0.64
C VAL A 28 13.81 1.57 -1.59
N VAL A 29 13.30 2.25 -2.61
CA VAL A 29 12.43 1.62 -3.62
C VAL A 29 13.17 0.52 -4.35
N LEU A 30 14.44 0.75 -4.75
CA LEU A 30 15.25 -0.26 -5.43
C LEU A 30 15.58 -1.45 -4.52
N LEU A 31 15.84 -1.23 -3.22
CA LEU A 31 16.06 -2.30 -2.24
C LEU A 31 14.79 -3.13 -2.02
N VAL A 32 13.64 -2.49 -1.87
CA VAL A 32 12.36 -3.20 -1.71
C VAL A 32 12.03 -3.99 -2.97
N VAL A 33 12.15 -3.37 -4.13
CA VAL A 33 11.92 -4.02 -5.43
C VAL A 33 12.92 -5.16 -5.63
N GLY A 34 14.21 -4.93 -5.37
CA GLY A 34 15.25 -5.96 -5.45
C GLY A 34 15.03 -7.10 -4.47
N GLY A 35 14.57 -6.81 -3.25
CA GLY A 35 14.20 -7.82 -2.25
C GLY A 35 13.02 -8.70 -2.70
N ILE A 36 11.97 -8.08 -3.24
CA ILE A 36 10.80 -8.79 -3.79
C ILE A 36 11.24 -9.68 -4.98
N ILE A 37 12.03 -9.13 -5.89
CA ILE A 37 12.56 -9.84 -7.05
C ILE A 37 13.43 -11.03 -6.60
N THR A 38 14.37 -10.80 -5.68
CA THR A 38 15.25 -11.85 -5.15
C THR A 38 14.45 -12.92 -4.41
N GLY A 39 13.41 -12.52 -3.67
CA GLY A 39 12.47 -13.43 -3.04
C GLY A 39 11.77 -14.32 -4.06
N ILE A 40 11.20 -13.73 -5.10
CA ILE A 40 10.53 -14.47 -6.18
C ILE A 40 11.52 -15.41 -6.90
N LEU A 41 12.71 -14.91 -7.26
CA LEU A 41 13.73 -15.70 -7.96
C LEU A 41 14.27 -16.85 -7.11
N ARG A 42 14.36 -16.71 -5.80
CA ARG A 42 14.84 -17.76 -4.90
C ARG A 42 13.76 -18.72 -4.46
N THR A 43 12.51 -18.31 -4.36
CA THR A 43 11.41 -19.15 -3.88
C THR A 43 10.80 -20.00 -4.99
N LEU A 44 10.81 -19.56 -6.24
CA LEU A 44 10.31 -20.33 -7.37
C LEU A 44 11.13 -21.60 -7.69
N PRO A 45 12.49 -21.60 -7.61
CA PRO A 45 13.29 -22.80 -7.88
C PRO A 45 13.52 -23.68 -6.65
N LEU A 46 13.35 -23.17 -5.40
CA LEU A 46 13.64 -23.91 -4.16
C LEU A 46 12.50 -24.79 -3.68
N VAL A 47 11.39 -24.75 -4.39
CA VAL A 47 10.26 -25.62 -4.08
C VAL A 47 10.57 -26.98 -4.71
N GLU A 48 11.20 -27.90 -3.96
CA GLU A 48 11.18 -29.34 -4.24
C GLU A 48 9.73 -29.82 -4.16
N VAL A 49 8.91 -29.47 -5.14
CA VAL A 49 7.51 -29.88 -5.21
C VAL A 49 7.38 -30.77 -6.43
N ASP A 50 6.59 -31.82 -6.25
CA ASP A 50 6.06 -32.63 -7.34
C ASP A 50 5.71 -31.73 -8.54
N ASP A 51 6.14 -32.13 -9.73
CA ASP A 51 6.12 -31.37 -11.00
C ASP A 51 4.83 -30.59 -11.29
N ALA A 52 3.70 -30.99 -10.74
CA ALA A 52 2.40 -30.37 -10.98
C ALA A 52 2.20 -29.05 -10.21
N GLY A 53 2.53 -29.02 -8.92
CA GLY A 53 2.38 -27.82 -8.08
C GLY A 53 3.33 -26.69 -8.51
N HIS A 54 4.55 -27.04 -8.91
CA HIS A 54 5.53 -26.10 -9.43
C HIS A 54 5.07 -25.44 -10.74
N ARG A 55 4.61 -26.25 -11.71
CA ARG A 55 4.05 -25.76 -12.98
C ARG A 55 2.83 -24.87 -12.76
N ALA A 56 1.95 -25.23 -11.83
CA ALA A 56 0.80 -24.40 -11.48
C ALA A 56 1.23 -23.03 -10.92
N ALA A 57 2.24 -23.00 -10.03
CA ALA A 57 2.78 -21.76 -9.47
C ALA A 57 3.41 -20.87 -10.52
N LEU A 58 4.12 -21.44 -11.51
CA LEU A 58 4.73 -20.72 -12.65
C LEU A 58 3.69 -20.06 -13.60
N VAL A 59 2.43 -20.46 -13.52
CA VAL A 59 1.33 -19.81 -14.23
C VAL A 59 0.60 -18.81 -13.34
N ILE A 60 0.24 -19.22 -12.12
CA ILE A 60 -0.60 -18.42 -11.22
C ILE A 60 0.12 -17.15 -10.75
N VAL A 61 1.35 -17.29 -10.21
CA VAL A 61 2.08 -16.17 -9.61
C VAL A 61 2.38 -15.06 -10.62
N PRO A 62 2.96 -15.34 -11.80
CA PRO A 62 3.21 -14.27 -12.76
C PRO A 62 1.94 -13.69 -13.37
N SER A 63 0.84 -14.45 -13.46
CA SER A 63 -0.48 -13.92 -13.90
C SER A 63 -1.02 -12.89 -12.92
N ILE A 64 -0.97 -13.18 -11.62
CA ILE A 64 -1.41 -12.28 -10.56
C ILE A 64 -0.51 -11.03 -10.51
N LEU A 65 0.81 -11.22 -10.61
CA LEU A 65 1.77 -10.10 -10.62
C LEU A 65 1.64 -9.25 -11.89
N ALA A 66 1.36 -9.84 -13.05
CA ALA A 66 1.07 -9.12 -14.28
C ALA A 66 -0.15 -8.21 -14.11
N PHE A 67 -1.23 -8.70 -13.51
CA PHE A 67 -2.40 -7.90 -13.20
C PHE A 67 -2.07 -6.76 -12.24
N ALA A 68 -1.32 -7.01 -11.17
CA ALA A 68 -0.86 -5.98 -10.25
C ALA A 68 -0.01 -4.91 -10.94
N LEU A 69 0.93 -5.31 -11.81
CA LEU A 69 1.79 -4.39 -12.57
C LEU A 69 1.01 -3.54 -13.58
N MET A 70 -0.03 -4.07 -14.19
CA MET A 70 -0.93 -3.29 -15.06
C MET A 70 -1.70 -2.22 -14.27
N LEU A 71 -2.08 -2.50 -13.03
CA LEU A 71 -2.78 -1.56 -12.15
C LEU A 71 -1.83 -0.57 -11.44
N ALA A 72 -0.55 -0.93 -11.27
CA ALA A 72 0.41 -0.15 -10.50
C ALA A 72 0.52 1.33 -10.92
N PRO A 73 0.50 1.71 -12.22
CA PRO A 73 0.53 3.12 -12.61
C PRO A 73 -0.67 3.93 -12.11
N LEU A 74 -1.85 3.31 -11.93
CA LEU A 74 -3.05 3.98 -11.40
C LEU A 74 -2.91 4.34 -9.92
N THR A 75 -2.04 3.68 -9.18
CA THR A 75 -1.87 3.90 -7.73
C THR A 75 -1.27 5.26 -7.39
N SER A 76 -0.51 5.87 -8.32
CA SER A 76 0.13 7.18 -8.16
C SER A 76 -0.75 8.37 -8.59
N GLY A 77 -1.95 8.10 -9.12
CA GLY A 77 -2.86 9.11 -9.66
C GLY A 77 -2.75 9.27 -11.18
N LEU A 78 -3.74 9.97 -11.76
CA LEU A 78 -3.89 10.08 -13.22
C LEU A 78 -3.08 11.22 -13.87
N GLY A 79 -2.48 12.10 -13.08
CA GLY A 79 -1.75 13.29 -13.54
C GLY A 79 -0.26 13.08 -13.82
N SER A 80 0.12 12.11 -14.65
CA SER A 80 1.54 11.88 -14.95
C SER A 80 2.14 12.95 -15.86
N ALA A 81 3.48 13.19 -15.72
CA ALA A 81 4.22 14.09 -16.61
C ALA A 81 4.19 13.64 -18.08
N MET A 82 3.94 12.35 -18.31
CA MET A 82 3.93 11.70 -19.62
C MET A 82 2.51 11.47 -20.16
N GLU A 83 1.51 12.21 -19.65
CA GLU A 83 0.14 12.16 -20.18
C GLU A 83 0.10 12.64 -21.63
N PRO A 84 -0.51 11.89 -22.58
CA PRO A 84 -0.55 12.26 -24.00
C PRO A 84 -1.10 13.67 -24.28
N ARG A 85 -2.08 14.14 -23.51
CA ARG A 85 -2.69 15.48 -23.65
C ARG A 85 -1.70 16.63 -23.50
N ARG A 86 -0.64 16.44 -22.71
CA ARG A 86 0.41 17.47 -22.53
C ARG A 86 1.22 17.73 -23.80
N PHE A 87 1.17 16.78 -24.73
CA PHE A 87 1.83 16.90 -26.02
C PHE A 87 0.92 17.46 -27.12
N ALA A 88 -0.33 17.78 -26.82
CA ALA A 88 -1.30 18.26 -27.81
C ALA A 88 -0.88 19.59 -28.50
N ALA A 89 -0.08 20.42 -27.81
CA ALA A 89 0.45 21.67 -28.39
C ALA A 89 1.58 21.45 -29.42
N TYR A 90 2.11 20.22 -29.55
CA TYR A 90 3.22 19.94 -30.44
C TYR A 90 2.72 19.21 -31.71
N PRO A 91 3.24 19.53 -32.89
CA PRO A 91 2.84 18.91 -34.15
C PRO A 91 3.45 17.50 -34.31
N ILE A 92 3.00 16.57 -33.45
CA ILE A 92 3.50 15.18 -33.40
C ILE A 92 2.41 14.25 -33.92
N ALA A 93 2.75 13.39 -34.89
CA ALA A 93 1.82 12.37 -35.35
C ALA A 93 1.46 11.40 -34.19
N PRO A 94 0.16 11.10 -33.97
CA PRO A 94 -0.31 10.31 -32.83
C PRO A 94 0.41 8.96 -32.68
N TRP A 95 0.67 8.25 -33.78
CA TRP A 95 1.35 6.97 -33.75
C TRP A 95 2.82 7.07 -33.31
N ARG A 96 3.52 8.18 -33.66
CA ARG A 96 4.90 8.42 -33.21
C ARG A 96 4.94 8.71 -31.72
N LEU A 97 4.00 9.50 -31.22
CA LEU A 97 3.87 9.76 -29.79
C LEU A 97 3.52 8.47 -29.03
N ALA A 98 2.53 7.71 -29.52
CA ALA A 98 2.12 6.45 -28.91
C ALA A 98 3.30 5.47 -28.77
N ARG A 99 4.09 5.30 -29.85
CA ARG A 99 5.30 4.48 -29.83
C ARG A 99 6.34 4.98 -28.83
N SER A 100 6.60 6.30 -28.81
CA SER A 100 7.59 6.88 -27.90
C SER A 100 7.20 6.72 -26.44
N LEU A 101 5.91 6.88 -26.11
CA LEU A 101 5.38 6.66 -24.77
C LEU A 101 5.43 5.18 -24.37
N ALA A 102 5.11 4.26 -25.30
CA ALA A 102 5.19 2.82 -25.04
C ALA A 102 6.64 2.39 -24.77
N VAL A 103 7.60 2.80 -25.60
CA VAL A 103 9.02 2.50 -25.35
C VAL A 103 9.49 3.12 -24.04
N SER A 104 9.07 4.36 -23.75
CA SER A 104 9.45 5.02 -22.51
C SER A 104 8.88 4.33 -21.25
N SER A 105 7.81 3.52 -21.37
CA SER A 105 7.22 2.81 -20.21
C SER A 105 8.12 1.72 -19.65
N ILE A 106 9.04 1.18 -20.46
CA ILE A 106 10.07 0.23 -20.01
C ILE A 106 10.98 0.88 -18.97
N ILE A 107 11.25 2.19 -19.14
CA ILE A 107 12.13 2.94 -18.26
C ILE A 107 11.32 3.43 -17.06
N GLY A 108 11.43 2.74 -15.95
CA GLY A 108 10.75 3.09 -14.68
C GLY A 108 10.57 1.86 -13.79
N PRO A 109 10.11 2.05 -12.53
CA PRO A 109 9.98 0.94 -11.59
C PRO A 109 9.08 -0.19 -12.11
N VAL A 110 7.93 0.13 -12.68
CA VAL A 110 6.99 -0.87 -13.21
C VAL A 110 7.58 -1.62 -14.40
N GLY A 111 8.26 -0.91 -15.34
CA GLY A 111 8.91 -1.53 -16.49
C GLY A 111 10.04 -2.46 -16.06
N LEU A 112 10.88 -2.01 -15.13
CA LEU A 112 11.96 -2.82 -14.59
C LEU A 112 11.43 -4.11 -13.93
N ILE A 113 10.42 -4.00 -13.08
CA ILE A 113 9.83 -5.16 -12.40
C ILE A 113 9.21 -6.12 -13.44
N ALA A 114 8.53 -5.61 -14.47
CA ALA A 114 7.94 -6.43 -15.50
C ALA A 114 9.01 -7.22 -16.30
N VAL A 115 10.12 -6.56 -16.66
CA VAL A 115 11.24 -7.22 -17.35
C VAL A 115 11.86 -8.30 -16.47
N VAL A 116 12.10 -7.99 -15.19
CA VAL A 116 12.68 -8.97 -14.26
C VAL A 116 11.75 -10.14 -14.04
N LEU A 117 10.42 -9.89 -13.92
CA LEU A 117 9.43 -10.96 -13.83
C LEU A 117 9.50 -11.86 -15.09
N GLY A 118 9.58 -11.27 -16.28
CA GLY A 118 9.72 -12.03 -17.53
C GLY A 118 10.96 -12.93 -17.55
N VAL A 119 12.12 -12.37 -17.18
CA VAL A 119 13.39 -13.13 -17.11
C VAL A 119 13.32 -14.21 -16.03
N ALA A 120 12.72 -13.93 -14.86
CA ALA A 120 12.59 -14.90 -13.78
C ALA A 120 11.74 -16.11 -14.20
N VAL A 121 10.62 -15.86 -14.88
CA VAL A 121 9.75 -16.94 -15.37
C VAL A 121 10.40 -17.71 -16.51
N GLU A 122 11.09 -17.03 -17.42
CA GLU A 122 11.87 -17.67 -18.48
C GLU A 122 12.91 -18.62 -17.88
N THR A 123 13.71 -18.16 -16.92
CA THR A 123 14.74 -18.99 -16.28
C THR A 123 14.15 -20.15 -15.50
N ALA A 124 13.00 -19.96 -14.85
CA ALA A 124 12.32 -21.03 -14.13
C ALA A 124 11.78 -22.13 -15.05
N TRP A 125 11.24 -21.78 -16.23
CA TRP A 125 10.78 -22.76 -17.22
C TRP A 125 11.93 -23.48 -17.96
N THR A 126 13.13 -22.92 -17.98
CA THR A 126 14.30 -23.49 -18.67
C THR A 126 15.26 -24.21 -17.74
N ALA A 127 14.99 -24.24 -16.44
CA ALA A 127 15.74 -25.05 -15.48
C ALA A 127 15.66 -26.53 -15.84
N GLU A 128 16.76 -27.28 -15.63
CA GLU A 128 16.90 -28.69 -16.07
C GLU A 128 15.84 -29.62 -15.48
N ASP A 129 15.22 -29.23 -14.36
CA ASP A 129 14.25 -30.04 -13.63
C ASP A 129 12.81 -29.91 -14.15
N VAL A 130 12.52 -28.98 -15.10
CA VAL A 130 11.18 -28.80 -15.69
C VAL A 130 11.10 -29.51 -17.03
N ALA A 131 10.67 -30.75 -17.03
CA ALA A 131 10.56 -31.55 -18.25
C ALA A 131 9.62 -30.90 -19.30
N GLY A 132 10.16 -30.60 -20.48
CA GLY A 132 9.42 -30.21 -21.68
C GLY A 132 9.41 -28.73 -22.04
N GLY A 133 10.04 -27.85 -21.29
CA GLY A 133 10.11 -26.41 -21.61
C GLY A 133 11.07 -26.13 -22.78
N SER A 134 10.57 -25.49 -23.85
CA SER A 134 11.42 -24.98 -24.94
C SER A 134 11.94 -23.59 -24.60
N THR A 135 13.25 -23.41 -24.53
CA THR A 135 13.90 -22.10 -24.23
C THR A 135 13.40 -20.99 -25.18
N GLY A 136 13.23 -21.27 -26.44
CA GLY A 136 12.73 -20.30 -27.42
C GLY A 136 11.28 -19.90 -27.19
N VAL A 137 10.42 -20.83 -26.76
CA VAL A 137 9.01 -20.55 -26.41
C VAL A 137 8.96 -19.74 -25.13
N ALA A 138 9.75 -20.08 -24.11
CA ALA A 138 9.79 -19.36 -22.84
C ALA A 138 10.24 -17.91 -23.03
N ALA A 139 11.32 -17.66 -23.78
CA ALA A 139 11.81 -16.33 -24.08
C ALA A 139 10.78 -15.48 -24.84
N LEU A 140 10.15 -16.05 -25.88
CA LEU A 140 9.16 -15.35 -26.69
C LEU A 140 7.88 -15.06 -25.88
N ALA A 141 7.39 -16.03 -25.11
CA ALA A 141 6.23 -15.89 -24.28
C ALA A 141 6.42 -14.79 -23.21
N SER A 142 7.58 -14.82 -22.52
CA SER A 142 7.94 -13.82 -21.51
C SER A 142 8.08 -12.43 -22.12
N ALA A 143 8.71 -12.29 -23.27
CA ALA A 143 8.82 -11.01 -23.96
C ALA A 143 7.44 -10.44 -24.36
N LEU A 144 6.55 -11.26 -24.92
CA LEU A 144 5.18 -10.85 -25.25
C LEU A 144 4.38 -10.48 -24.00
N ALA A 145 4.52 -11.24 -22.91
CA ALA A 145 3.85 -10.93 -21.65
C ALA A 145 4.30 -9.59 -21.06
N VAL A 146 5.61 -9.30 -21.05
CA VAL A 146 6.15 -8.01 -20.61
C VAL A 146 5.57 -6.86 -21.45
N ILE A 147 5.55 -6.99 -22.77
CA ILE A 147 4.97 -5.98 -23.66
C ILE A 147 3.48 -5.79 -23.37
N ALA A 148 2.73 -6.89 -23.17
CA ALA A 148 1.30 -6.83 -22.84
C ALA A 148 1.05 -6.13 -21.51
N ILE A 149 1.86 -6.40 -20.47
CA ILE A 149 1.78 -5.72 -19.16
C ILE A 149 1.97 -4.21 -19.32
N LEU A 150 3.00 -3.79 -20.03
CA LEU A 150 3.33 -2.37 -20.21
C LEU A 150 2.25 -1.64 -21.01
N LEU A 151 1.80 -2.20 -22.12
CA LEU A 151 0.72 -1.63 -22.93
C LEU A 151 -0.60 -1.62 -22.18
N GLY A 152 -0.94 -2.70 -21.48
CA GLY A 152 -2.14 -2.81 -20.66
C GLY A 152 -2.18 -1.75 -19.55
N GLY A 153 -1.05 -1.53 -18.87
CA GLY A 153 -0.94 -0.47 -17.85
C GLY A 153 -1.13 0.93 -18.44
N LEU A 154 -0.51 1.23 -19.57
CA LEU A 154 -0.72 2.50 -20.29
C LEU A 154 -2.17 2.69 -20.71
N TYR A 155 -2.79 1.63 -21.24
CA TYR A 155 -4.18 1.63 -21.67
C TYR A 155 -5.12 1.91 -20.49
N LEU A 156 -4.93 1.22 -19.36
CA LEU A 156 -5.75 1.41 -18.15
C LEU A 156 -5.65 2.84 -17.60
N VAL A 157 -4.46 3.42 -17.54
CA VAL A 157 -4.27 4.82 -17.12
C VAL A 157 -4.99 5.78 -18.06
N ALA A 158 -4.86 5.59 -19.37
CA ALA A 158 -5.48 6.46 -20.35
C ALA A 158 -7.01 6.37 -20.31
N VAL A 159 -7.57 5.15 -20.22
CA VAL A 159 -9.03 4.96 -20.06
C VAL A 159 -9.51 5.59 -18.76
N ALA A 160 -8.81 5.36 -17.66
CA ALA A 160 -9.12 5.97 -16.37
C ALA A 160 -9.11 7.51 -16.46
N ALA A 161 -8.14 8.10 -17.15
CA ALA A 161 -8.05 9.55 -17.37
C ALA A 161 -9.18 10.10 -18.26
N LEU A 162 -9.67 9.30 -19.22
CA LEU A 162 -10.82 9.67 -20.06
C LEU A 162 -12.15 9.58 -19.31
N VAL A 163 -12.31 8.57 -18.45
CA VAL A 163 -13.55 8.31 -17.70
C VAL A 163 -13.64 9.19 -16.44
N SER A 164 -12.52 9.65 -15.90
CA SER A 164 -12.49 10.48 -14.69
C SER A 164 -13.07 11.88 -14.94
N VAL A 165 -14.36 12.02 -14.70
CA VAL A 165 -15.09 13.30 -14.85
C VAL A 165 -15.05 14.15 -13.57
N SER A 166 -14.71 13.57 -12.42
CA SER A 166 -14.68 14.25 -11.13
C SER A 166 -13.47 13.84 -10.28
N PRO A 167 -13.05 14.68 -9.32
CA PRO A 167 -12.00 14.31 -8.37
C PRO A 167 -12.37 13.09 -7.52
N LEU A 168 -13.65 12.88 -7.27
CA LEU A 168 -14.13 11.71 -6.52
C LEU A 168 -13.90 10.43 -7.32
N THR A 169 -14.26 10.43 -8.61
CA THR A 169 -14.04 9.30 -9.52
C THR A 169 -12.55 8.93 -9.58
N GLU A 170 -11.66 9.91 -9.70
CA GLU A 170 -10.21 9.68 -9.68
C GLU A 170 -9.74 9.05 -8.37
N ARG A 171 -10.24 9.54 -7.22
CA ARG A 171 -9.91 8.98 -5.90
C ARG A 171 -10.40 7.53 -5.77
N VAL A 172 -11.62 7.24 -6.22
CA VAL A 172 -12.16 5.88 -6.19
C VAL A 172 -11.31 4.95 -7.05
N ILE A 173 -11.01 5.34 -8.30
CA ILE A 173 -10.15 4.54 -9.19
C ILE A 173 -8.79 4.27 -8.54
N THR A 174 -8.14 5.29 -8.00
CA THR A 174 -6.83 5.17 -7.37
C THR A 174 -6.86 4.31 -6.11
N ALA A 175 -7.88 4.46 -5.26
CA ALA A 175 -8.04 3.66 -4.05
C ALA A 175 -8.32 2.19 -4.39
N THR A 176 -9.20 1.93 -5.36
CA THR A 176 -9.50 0.58 -5.85
C THR A 176 -8.25 -0.08 -6.44
N ALA A 177 -7.48 0.64 -7.27
CA ALA A 177 -6.24 0.13 -7.83
C ALA A 177 -5.23 -0.26 -6.73
N ARG A 178 -5.09 0.55 -5.68
CA ARG A 178 -4.21 0.24 -4.53
C ARG A 178 -4.66 -1.01 -3.79
N GLY A 179 -5.97 -1.13 -3.51
CA GLY A 179 -6.54 -2.31 -2.88
C GLY A 179 -6.32 -3.58 -3.69
N LEU A 180 -6.55 -3.52 -5.00
CA LEU A 180 -6.34 -4.64 -5.90
C LEU A 180 -4.88 -5.04 -6.04
N VAL A 181 -3.95 -4.07 -6.10
CA VAL A 181 -2.50 -4.35 -6.10
C VAL A 181 -2.07 -5.04 -4.81
N ALA A 182 -2.51 -4.53 -3.65
CA ALA A 182 -2.20 -5.15 -2.36
C ALA A 182 -2.77 -6.58 -2.26
N LEU A 183 -4.01 -6.78 -2.69
CA LEU A 183 -4.65 -8.10 -2.72
C LEU A 183 -3.91 -9.06 -3.66
N SER A 184 -3.48 -8.58 -4.82
CA SER A 184 -2.71 -9.39 -5.78
C SER A 184 -1.37 -9.82 -5.20
N ILE A 185 -0.65 -8.93 -4.52
CA ILE A 185 0.61 -9.28 -3.85
C ILE A 185 0.36 -10.35 -2.76
N ALA A 186 -0.67 -10.16 -1.94
CA ALA A 186 -1.04 -11.14 -0.91
C ALA A 186 -1.39 -12.50 -1.53
N ALA A 187 -2.19 -12.52 -2.60
CA ALA A 187 -2.55 -13.74 -3.31
C ALA A 187 -1.34 -14.45 -3.93
N ALA A 188 -0.42 -13.71 -4.55
CA ALA A 188 0.83 -14.28 -5.11
C ALA A 188 1.68 -14.93 -4.02
N VAL A 189 1.86 -14.26 -2.87
CA VAL A 189 2.59 -14.81 -1.72
C VAL A 189 1.90 -16.07 -1.18
N THR A 190 0.57 -16.05 -1.03
CA THR A 190 -0.19 -17.22 -0.58
C THR A 190 0.00 -18.40 -1.53
N THR A 191 -0.07 -18.16 -2.84
CA THR A 191 0.16 -19.21 -3.85
C THR A 191 1.54 -19.84 -3.72
N VAL A 192 2.60 -19.01 -3.56
CA VAL A 192 3.98 -19.51 -3.35
C VAL A 192 4.06 -20.38 -2.09
N VAL A 193 3.42 -19.95 -1.00
CA VAL A 193 3.45 -20.70 0.27
C VAL A 193 2.70 -22.02 0.15
N LEU A 194 1.51 -22.04 -0.48
CA LEU A 194 0.73 -23.26 -0.68
C LEU A 194 1.46 -24.24 -1.58
N ALA A 195 1.98 -23.78 -2.72
CA ALA A 195 2.76 -24.59 -3.64
C ALA A 195 4.01 -25.17 -2.93
N GLY A 196 4.75 -24.35 -2.17
CA GLY A 196 5.95 -24.78 -1.43
C GLY A 196 5.69 -25.78 -0.31
N ARG A 197 4.44 -25.99 0.08
CA ARG A 197 4.06 -26.97 1.12
C ARG A 197 3.43 -28.24 0.55
N GLY A 198 3.27 -28.34 -0.76
CA GLY A 198 2.52 -29.43 -1.38
C GLY A 198 1.06 -29.48 -0.91
N GLN A 199 0.47 -28.32 -0.57
CA GLN A 199 -0.92 -28.23 -0.11
C GLN A 199 -1.83 -27.78 -1.25
N ASP A 200 -3.06 -28.31 -1.26
CA ASP A 200 -4.11 -27.88 -2.19
C ASP A 200 -3.75 -28.03 -3.70
N GLU A 201 -3.05 -29.09 -4.06
CA GLU A 201 -2.60 -29.34 -5.45
C GLU A 201 -3.74 -29.32 -6.47
N GLU A 202 -4.89 -29.91 -6.15
CA GLU A 202 -6.06 -29.89 -7.02
C GLU A 202 -6.57 -28.46 -7.26
N TRP A 203 -6.61 -27.64 -6.21
CA TRP A 203 -7.00 -26.25 -6.32
C TRP A 203 -6.00 -25.45 -7.15
N LEU A 204 -4.68 -25.64 -6.91
CA LEU A 204 -3.63 -24.98 -7.68
C LEU A 204 -3.70 -25.37 -9.16
N ALA A 205 -3.88 -26.64 -9.47
CA ALA A 205 -4.02 -27.13 -10.85
C ALA A 205 -5.26 -26.54 -11.54
N SER A 206 -6.40 -26.50 -10.84
CA SER A 206 -7.64 -25.89 -11.34
C SER A 206 -7.49 -24.39 -11.59
N ALA A 207 -6.89 -23.67 -10.66
CA ALA A 207 -6.62 -22.23 -10.78
C ALA A 207 -5.64 -21.94 -11.93
N ALA A 208 -4.56 -22.71 -12.07
CA ALA A 208 -3.62 -22.62 -13.18
C ALA A 208 -4.31 -22.90 -14.52
N GLY A 209 -5.16 -23.93 -14.58
CA GLY A 209 -5.97 -24.25 -15.77
C GLY A 209 -6.85 -23.08 -16.21
N THR A 210 -7.59 -22.50 -15.25
CA THR A 210 -8.45 -21.34 -15.51
C THR A 210 -7.65 -20.11 -15.97
N LEU A 211 -6.53 -19.79 -15.30
CA LEU A 211 -5.66 -18.67 -15.66
C LEU A 211 -4.99 -18.90 -17.01
N SER A 212 -4.55 -20.12 -17.31
CA SER A 212 -3.94 -20.47 -18.58
C SER A 212 -4.87 -20.28 -19.78
N ALA A 213 -6.18 -20.34 -19.58
CA ALA A 213 -7.19 -20.02 -20.59
C ALA A 213 -7.47 -18.51 -20.71
N SER A 214 -6.98 -17.70 -19.77
CA SER A 214 -7.18 -16.25 -19.75
C SER A 214 -6.07 -15.47 -20.45
N PRO A 215 -6.33 -14.22 -20.90
CA PRO A 215 -5.30 -13.36 -21.47
C PRO A 215 -4.13 -13.06 -20.53
N LEU A 216 -4.34 -13.15 -19.21
CA LEU A 216 -3.31 -12.89 -18.20
C LEU A 216 -2.34 -14.07 -18.02
N GLY A 217 -2.84 -15.31 -18.17
CA GLY A 217 -2.06 -16.51 -17.87
C GLY A 217 -1.58 -17.30 -19.09
N MET A 218 -2.19 -17.09 -20.26
CA MET A 218 -1.93 -17.95 -21.44
C MET A 218 -0.47 -17.93 -21.90
N LEU A 219 0.21 -16.77 -21.78
CA LEU A 219 1.61 -16.65 -22.16
C LEU A 219 2.55 -17.32 -21.15
N TRP A 220 2.21 -17.27 -19.87
CA TRP A 220 2.99 -17.92 -18.81
C TRP A 220 2.87 -19.45 -18.83
N ALA A 221 1.75 -19.96 -19.36
CA ALA A 221 1.54 -21.40 -19.52
C ALA A 221 2.15 -21.97 -20.81
N ALA A 222 2.44 -21.13 -21.82
CA ALA A 222 2.91 -21.57 -23.13
C ALA A 222 4.19 -22.43 -23.09
N PRO A 223 5.21 -22.15 -22.24
CA PRO A 223 6.42 -22.96 -22.18
C PRO A 223 6.19 -24.39 -21.68
N GLY A 224 5.18 -24.63 -20.86
CA GLY A 224 4.84 -25.95 -20.35
C GLY A 224 4.07 -26.83 -21.33
N GLU A 225 3.73 -26.33 -22.51
CA GLU A 225 3.02 -27.07 -23.53
C GLU A 225 3.91 -27.44 -24.72
N ALA A 226 3.57 -28.52 -25.43
CA ALA A 226 4.33 -28.99 -26.55
C ALA A 226 3.64 -28.71 -27.92
N GLY A 227 4.44 -28.51 -28.95
CA GLY A 227 3.97 -28.49 -30.33
C GLY A 227 2.92 -27.41 -30.64
N ALA A 228 1.79 -27.82 -31.21
CA ALA A 228 0.74 -26.90 -31.68
C ALA A 228 0.07 -26.10 -30.56
N ALA A 229 -0.01 -26.63 -29.37
CA ALA A 229 -0.63 -25.93 -28.23
C ALA A 229 0.20 -24.72 -27.78
N ALA A 230 1.51 -24.86 -27.66
CA ALA A 230 2.41 -23.75 -27.41
C ALA A 230 2.35 -22.70 -28.54
N GLY A 231 2.36 -23.14 -29.78
CA GLY A 231 2.27 -22.27 -30.95
C GLY A 231 1.00 -21.45 -31.00
N TRP A 232 -0.14 -22.05 -30.65
CA TRP A 232 -1.43 -21.35 -30.56
C TRP A 232 -1.40 -20.25 -29.49
N ARG A 233 -0.89 -20.52 -28.27
CA ARG A 233 -0.80 -19.53 -27.20
C ARG A 233 0.10 -18.34 -27.57
N ILE A 234 1.22 -18.62 -28.20
CA ILE A 234 2.12 -17.56 -28.72
C ILE A 234 1.40 -16.72 -29.79
N ALA A 235 0.70 -17.34 -30.73
CA ALA A 235 -0.06 -16.64 -31.77
C ALA A 235 -1.17 -15.76 -31.16
N ALA A 236 -1.92 -16.30 -30.21
CA ALA A 236 -2.96 -15.55 -29.48
C ALA A 236 -2.35 -14.39 -28.67
N GLY A 237 -1.22 -14.61 -28.00
CA GLY A 237 -0.49 -13.56 -27.27
C GLY A 237 0.03 -12.46 -28.20
N LEU A 238 0.59 -12.81 -29.35
CA LEU A 238 1.01 -11.85 -30.37
C LEU A 238 -0.17 -11.03 -30.88
N LEU A 239 -1.30 -11.68 -31.20
CA LEU A 239 -2.53 -10.99 -31.60
C LEU A 239 -2.99 -10.03 -30.51
N MET A 240 -3.00 -10.44 -29.25
CA MET A 240 -3.34 -9.59 -28.11
C MET A 240 -2.43 -8.36 -28.03
N VAL A 241 -1.11 -8.51 -28.17
CA VAL A 241 -0.15 -7.40 -28.15
C VAL A 241 -0.41 -6.44 -29.33
N ILE A 242 -0.70 -6.95 -30.52
CA ILE A 242 -1.03 -6.14 -31.70
C ILE A 242 -2.32 -5.33 -31.43
N LEU A 243 -3.36 -5.96 -30.90
CA LEU A 243 -4.62 -5.29 -30.57
C LEU A 243 -4.43 -4.22 -29.49
N LEU A 244 -3.65 -4.50 -28.44
CA LEU A 244 -3.30 -3.52 -27.42
C LEU A 244 -2.50 -2.35 -27.99
N ALA A 245 -1.53 -2.61 -28.87
CA ALA A 245 -0.75 -1.56 -29.52
C ALA A 245 -1.61 -0.68 -30.45
N ALA A 246 -2.48 -1.30 -31.24
CA ALA A 246 -3.43 -0.57 -32.11
C ALA A 246 -4.41 0.26 -31.26
N GLY A 247 -5.01 -0.33 -30.22
CA GLY A 247 -5.88 0.37 -29.29
C GLY A 247 -5.17 1.53 -28.57
N TRP A 248 -3.89 1.35 -28.21
CA TRP A 248 -3.08 2.42 -27.62
C TRP A 248 -2.92 3.61 -28.55
N VAL A 249 -2.64 3.39 -29.85
CA VAL A 249 -2.57 4.49 -30.85
C VAL A 249 -3.89 5.22 -30.95
N VAL A 250 -5.03 4.50 -30.99
CA VAL A 250 -6.37 5.09 -31.05
C VAL A 250 -6.65 5.94 -29.81
N ILE A 251 -6.31 5.45 -28.63
CA ILE A 251 -6.51 6.19 -27.37
C ILE A 251 -5.65 7.45 -27.32
N VAL A 252 -4.36 7.36 -27.68
CA VAL A 252 -3.48 8.54 -27.75
C VAL A 252 -4.03 9.58 -28.69
N ARG A 253 -4.50 9.17 -29.88
CA ARG A 253 -5.18 10.09 -30.82
C ARG A 253 -6.39 10.78 -30.18
N ARG A 254 -7.29 10.02 -29.55
CA ARG A 254 -8.46 10.58 -28.86
C ARG A 254 -8.07 11.53 -27.73
N MET A 255 -7.02 11.24 -26.97
CA MET A 255 -6.55 12.10 -25.90
C MET A 255 -5.96 13.42 -26.41
N LEU A 256 -5.31 13.42 -27.58
CA LEU A 256 -4.80 14.64 -28.23
C LEU A 256 -5.93 15.52 -28.77
N GLU A 257 -7.02 14.91 -29.25
CA GLU A 257 -8.18 15.60 -29.80
C GLU A 257 -9.18 16.08 -28.72
N THR A 258 -9.11 15.49 -27.51
CA THR A 258 -10.03 15.81 -26.42
C THR A 258 -9.39 16.79 -25.43
N PRO A 259 -9.88 18.05 -25.37
CA PRO A 259 -9.34 19.02 -24.43
C PRO A 259 -9.49 18.53 -22.99
N GLN A 260 -8.50 18.87 -22.17
CA GLN A 260 -8.61 18.65 -20.74
C GLN A 260 -9.78 19.47 -20.22
N ARG A 261 -10.85 18.82 -19.77
CA ARG A 261 -11.94 19.55 -19.12
C ARG A 261 -11.37 20.29 -17.93
N HIS A 262 -11.42 21.61 -17.96
CA HIS A 262 -11.13 22.42 -16.77
C HIS A 262 -12.06 21.90 -15.67
N ARG A 263 -11.48 21.39 -14.61
CA ARG A 263 -12.23 21.02 -13.41
C ARG A 263 -12.75 22.32 -12.82
N GLU A 264 -13.99 22.68 -13.15
CA GLU A 264 -14.68 23.69 -12.37
C GLU A 264 -14.65 23.22 -10.92
N SER A 265 -14.00 24.00 -10.08
CA SER A 265 -14.10 23.83 -8.63
C SER A 265 -15.59 23.97 -8.32
N ALA A 266 -16.26 22.85 -8.07
CA ALA A 266 -17.66 22.89 -7.65
C ALA A 266 -17.75 23.86 -6.48
N ARG A 267 -18.46 24.97 -6.65
CA ARG A 267 -18.79 25.90 -5.56
C ARG A 267 -19.45 25.05 -4.49
N ARG A 268 -18.74 24.75 -3.44
CA ARG A 268 -19.31 24.09 -2.26
C ARG A 268 -20.26 25.08 -1.63
N THR A 269 -21.55 24.86 -1.80
CA THR A 269 -22.60 25.52 -1.04
C THR A 269 -22.77 24.73 0.25
N GLY A 270 -22.69 25.40 1.40
CA GLY A 270 -22.82 24.78 2.73
C GLY A 270 -21.48 24.46 3.42
N LEU A 271 -21.57 24.04 4.67
CA LEU A 271 -20.43 23.72 5.53
C LEU A 271 -19.90 22.28 5.32
N GLY A 272 -20.55 21.47 4.47
CA GLY A 272 -20.18 20.10 4.19
C GLY A 272 -20.18 19.22 5.45
N LEU A 273 -19.09 18.49 5.73
CA LEU A 273 -19.01 17.62 6.92
C LEU A 273 -19.15 18.39 8.24
N PHE A 274 -18.89 19.70 8.27
CA PHE A 274 -19.07 20.49 9.48
C PHE A 274 -20.54 20.65 9.90
N GLU A 275 -21.48 20.43 8.98
CA GLU A 275 -22.94 20.43 9.30
C GLU A 275 -23.34 19.22 10.17
N LEU A 276 -22.57 18.12 10.09
CA LEU A 276 -22.82 16.90 10.86
C LEU A 276 -22.19 16.94 12.25
N ALA A 277 -21.31 17.89 12.51
CA ALA A 277 -20.57 17.97 13.78
C ALA A 277 -21.36 18.75 14.84
N PRO A 278 -21.27 18.34 16.10
CA PRO A 278 -21.73 19.20 17.21
C PRO A 278 -21.02 20.56 17.15
N ALA A 279 -21.78 21.65 17.42
CA ALA A 279 -21.26 23.02 17.46
C ALA A 279 -20.36 23.25 18.69
N THR A 280 -19.34 22.43 18.89
CA THR A 280 -18.37 22.47 19.97
C THR A 280 -16.95 22.48 19.41
N ALA A 281 -15.99 22.98 20.18
CA ALA A 281 -14.58 22.99 19.77
C ALA A 281 -14.10 21.56 19.41
N GLY A 282 -14.43 20.55 20.22
CA GLY A 282 -14.08 19.16 19.92
C GLY A 282 -14.70 18.62 18.64
N GLY A 283 -15.99 18.95 18.37
CA GLY A 283 -16.68 18.54 17.14
C GLY A 283 -16.06 19.14 15.88
N VAL A 284 -15.76 20.45 15.90
CA VAL A 284 -15.12 21.15 14.78
C VAL A 284 -13.72 20.58 14.51
N ILE A 285 -12.94 20.31 15.56
CA ILE A 285 -11.61 19.72 15.45
C ILE A 285 -11.70 18.29 14.94
N ALA A 286 -12.70 17.51 15.35
CA ALA A 286 -12.93 16.15 14.87
C ALA A 286 -13.14 16.14 13.34
N VAL A 287 -14.06 16.98 12.84
CA VAL A 287 -14.32 17.09 11.40
C VAL A 287 -13.07 17.54 10.63
N ARG A 288 -12.37 18.54 11.15
CA ARG A 288 -11.10 18.98 10.53
C ARG A 288 -10.08 17.84 10.46
N SER A 289 -9.92 17.09 11.55
CA SER A 289 -9.02 15.95 11.60
C SER A 289 -9.44 14.85 10.62
N ILE A 290 -10.74 14.52 10.52
CA ILE A 290 -11.27 13.59 9.53
C ILE A 290 -10.92 14.07 8.12
N LEU A 291 -11.11 15.35 7.81
CA LEU A 291 -10.77 15.91 6.51
C LEU A 291 -9.26 15.80 6.19
N TYR A 292 -8.39 15.99 7.19
CA TYR A 292 -6.96 15.79 7.03
C TYR A 292 -6.63 14.33 6.71
N TRP A 293 -7.16 13.39 7.46
CA TRP A 293 -6.97 11.96 7.22
C TRP A 293 -7.46 11.54 5.83
N MET A 294 -8.53 12.15 5.33
CA MET A 294 -9.10 11.86 4.02
C MET A 294 -8.39 12.57 2.86
N GLN A 295 -7.84 13.76 3.05
CA GLN A 295 -7.42 14.64 1.95
C GLN A 295 -5.93 14.92 1.92
N ASP A 296 -5.24 14.96 3.06
CA ASP A 296 -3.82 15.25 3.13
C ASP A 296 -2.98 14.04 2.66
N PRO A 297 -2.09 14.23 1.67
CA PRO A 297 -1.23 13.16 1.15
C PRO A 297 -0.39 12.46 2.22
N ARG A 298 0.03 13.18 3.28
CA ARG A 298 0.85 12.67 4.38
C ARG A 298 0.11 11.60 5.19
N TYR A 299 -1.14 11.88 5.58
CA TYR A 299 -1.99 10.92 6.29
C TYR A 299 -2.38 9.73 5.42
N ARG A 300 -2.74 10.00 4.16
CA ARG A 300 -3.13 8.93 3.23
C ARG A 300 -1.98 7.95 2.92
N ALA A 301 -0.77 8.47 2.75
CA ALA A 301 0.39 7.61 2.52
C ALA A 301 0.66 6.67 3.69
N ALA A 302 0.56 7.17 4.92
CA ALA A 302 0.73 6.35 6.10
C ALA A 302 -0.39 5.32 6.27
N LEU A 303 -1.66 5.69 6.00
CA LEU A 303 -2.79 4.73 6.00
C LEU A 303 -2.62 3.62 4.97
N ILE A 304 -2.07 3.94 3.79
CA ILE A 304 -1.79 2.93 2.75
C ILE A 304 -0.62 2.04 3.14
N ALA A 305 0.39 2.59 3.81
CA ALA A 305 1.54 1.83 4.29
C ALA A 305 1.20 0.94 5.50
N LEU A 306 0.14 1.25 6.23
CA LEU A 306 -0.25 0.57 7.46
C LEU A 306 -0.40 -0.95 7.31
N PRO A 307 -1.11 -1.52 6.32
CA PRO A 307 -1.22 -2.96 6.16
C PRO A 307 0.08 -3.63 5.69
N LEU A 308 1.05 -2.86 5.20
CA LEU A 308 2.31 -3.41 4.70
C LEU A 308 3.16 -4.02 5.81
N ALA A 309 3.19 -3.41 7.00
CA ALA A 309 3.98 -3.88 8.14
C ALA A 309 3.58 -5.31 8.58
N PRO A 310 2.29 -5.62 8.87
CA PRO A 310 1.90 -6.98 9.25
C PRO A 310 2.07 -7.98 8.10
N VAL A 311 1.84 -7.57 6.85
CA VAL A 311 2.05 -8.45 5.68
C VAL A 311 3.52 -8.85 5.59
N LEU A 312 4.45 -7.90 5.65
CA LEU A 312 5.88 -8.20 5.64
C LEU A 312 6.30 -9.06 6.83
N MET A 313 5.77 -8.78 8.03
CA MET A 313 6.04 -9.58 9.23
C MET A 313 5.57 -11.03 9.07
N VAL A 314 4.34 -11.23 8.57
CA VAL A 314 3.80 -12.58 8.32
C VAL A 314 4.63 -13.32 7.28
N ILE A 315 5.04 -12.66 6.18
CA ILE A 315 5.91 -13.25 5.17
C ILE A 315 7.25 -13.71 5.78
N VAL A 316 7.90 -12.86 6.56
CA VAL A 316 9.18 -13.21 7.21
C VAL A 316 9.03 -14.41 8.14
N LEU A 317 7.93 -14.46 8.92
CA LEU A 317 7.67 -15.57 9.84
C LEU A 317 7.33 -16.86 9.10
N LEU A 318 6.59 -16.79 8.00
CA LEU A 318 6.34 -17.94 7.13
C LEU A 318 7.64 -18.50 6.54
N VAL A 319 8.51 -17.63 6.04
CA VAL A 319 9.84 -18.00 5.52
C VAL A 319 10.72 -18.61 6.63
N ALA A 320 10.58 -18.12 7.87
CA ALA A 320 11.25 -18.67 9.04
C ALA A 320 10.67 -20.03 9.51
N GLY A 321 9.64 -20.55 8.84
CA GLY A 321 9.05 -21.86 9.15
C GLY A 321 7.96 -21.83 10.24
N VAL A 322 7.47 -20.65 10.63
CA VAL A 322 6.37 -20.57 11.60
C VAL A 322 5.07 -21.07 10.94
N PRO A 323 4.31 -21.95 11.59
CA PRO A 323 3.03 -22.45 11.05
C PRO A 323 2.07 -21.32 10.68
N ALA A 324 1.36 -21.44 9.56
CA ALA A 324 0.50 -20.38 9.04
C ALA A 324 -0.70 -20.07 9.95
N ALA A 325 -1.28 -21.11 10.60
CA ALA A 325 -2.49 -20.95 11.37
C ALA A 325 -2.38 -19.88 12.48
N PRO A 326 -1.41 -19.91 13.43
CA PRO A 326 -1.29 -18.88 14.46
C PRO A 326 -0.89 -17.49 13.90
N LEU A 327 -0.33 -17.41 12.70
CA LEU A 327 0.06 -16.12 12.10
C LEU A 327 -1.16 -15.25 11.74
N TRP A 328 -2.37 -15.81 11.63
CA TRP A 328 -3.60 -15.04 11.46
C TRP A 328 -3.90 -14.10 12.64
N LEU A 329 -3.31 -14.37 13.82
CA LEU A 329 -3.51 -13.54 15.01
C LEU A 329 -2.66 -12.26 15.01
N LEU A 330 -1.61 -12.16 14.18
CA LEU A 330 -0.65 -11.05 14.22
C LEU A 330 -1.08 -9.78 13.48
N PRO A 331 -1.73 -9.84 12.31
CA PRO A 331 -2.02 -8.65 11.51
C PRO A 331 -2.85 -7.61 12.25
N LEU A 332 -3.86 -8.03 12.98
CA LEU A 332 -4.79 -7.11 13.62
C LEU A 332 -4.17 -6.31 14.77
N PRO A 333 -3.48 -6.91 15.76
CA PRO A 333 -2.79 -6.17 16.81
C PRO A 333 -1.74 -5.20 16.26
N VAL A 334 -1.00 -5.59 15.21
CA VAL A 334 0.03 -4.75 14.58
C VAL A 334 -0.61 -3.55 13.90
N VAL A 335 -1.67 -3.74 13.11
CA VAL A 335 -2.41 -2.64 12.49
C VAL A 335 -3.00 -1.70 13.54
N ALA A 336 -3.60 -2.25 14.60
CA ALA A 336 -4.19 -1.48 15.69
C ALA A 336 -3.15 -0.62 16.42
N LEU A 337 -1.97 -1.19 16.71
CA LEU A 337 -0.84 -0.49 17.32
C LEU A 337 -0.40 0.70 16.46
N PHE A 338 -0.11 0.46 15.18
CA PHE A 338 0.36 1.52 14.29
C PHE A 338 -0.72 2.58 14.05
N LEU A 339 -1.99 2.21 13.92
CA LEU A 339 -3.09 3.15 13.72
C LEU A 339 -3.26 4.07 14.94
N GLY A 340 -3.17 3.53 16.17
CA GLY A 340 -3.20 4.32 17.38
C GLY A 340 -1.98 5.23 17.54
N TRP A 341 -0.79 4.70 17.23
CA TRP A 341 0.47 5.44 17.31
C TRP A 341 0.63 6.50 16.23
N PHE A 342 -0.08 6.39 15.11
CA PHE A 342 0.04 7.29 13.96
C PHE A 342 -0.10 8.78 14.31
N SER A 343 -0.89 9.12 15.33
CA SER A 343 -1.13 10.49 15.77
C SER A 343 -0.05 11.08 16.70
N HIS A 344 1.09 10.39 16.92
CA HIS A 344 2.11 10.77 17.91
C HIS A 344 2.76 12.15 17.67
N ASN A 345 2.67 12.72 16.48
CA ASN A 345 3.15 14.08 16.12
C ASN A 345 2.06 14.94 15.46
N ASP A 346 0.79 14.65 15.71
CA ASP A 346 -0.36 15.22 15.03
C ASP A 346 -0.47 16.76 15.14
N VAL A 347 -0.01 17.34 16.26
CA VAL A 347 0.02 18.81 16.42
C VAL A 347 0.92 19.48 15.40
N ALA A 348 2.08 18.90 15.12
CA ALA A 348 3.02 19.47 14.15
C ALA A 348 2.49 19.40 12.71
N TYR A 349 1.60 18.45 12.40
CA TYR A 349 0.94 18.35 11.09
C TYR A 349 0.00 19.53 10.78
N ASP A 350 -0.53 20.21 11.81
CA ASP A 350 -1.28 21.45 11.64
C ASP A 350 -0.42 22.63 11.15
N HIS A 351 0.89 22.54 11.31
CA HIS A 351 1.81 23.61 10.94
C HIS A 351 1.36 24.96 11.56
N THR A 352 1.39 26.05 10.80
CA THR A 352 0.95 27.37 11.28
C THR A 352 -0.50 27.41 11.76
N ALA A 353 -1.39 26.50 11.31
CA ALA A 353 -2.80 26.50 11.74
C ALA A 353 -3.01 26.21 13.24
N VAL A 354 -1.98 25.76 13.96
CA VAL A 354 -2.02 25.64 15.43
C VAL A 354 -2.40 26.99 16.11
N TRP A 355 -2.08 28.14 15.46
CA TRP A 355 -2.42 29.46 16.00
C TRP A 355 -3.92 29.63 16.28
N ILE A 356 -4.79 29.02 15.48
CA ILE A 356 -6.25 29.10 15.64
C ILE A 356 -6.66 28.51 16.99
N HIS A 357 -6.07 27.39 17.38
CA HIS A 357 -6.38 26.71 18.65
C HIS A 357 -5.86 27.48 19.85
N VAL A 358 -4.68 28.09 19.71
CA VAL A 358 -4.06 28.91 20.76
C VAL A 358 -4.84 30.22 20.93
N ALA A 359 -5.16 30.91 19.84
CA ALA A 359 -5.90 32.18 19.87
C ALA A 359 -7.35 32.02 20.36
N ALA A 360 -7.98 30.89 20.08
CA ALA A 360 -9.34 30.58 20.55
C ALA A 360 -9.38 30.04 21.99
N ASP A 361 -8.26 30.00 22.70
CA ASP A 361 -8.14 29.37 24.04
C ASP A 361 -8.86 28.02 24.14
N THR A 362 -8.63 27.17 23.13
CA THR A 362 -9.31 25.90 23.01
C THR A 362 -8.99 25.00 24.20
N ARG A 363 -10.02 24.45 24.87
CA ARG A 363 -9.82 23.46 25.94
C ARG A 363 -8.97 22.30 25.41
N GLY A 364 -7.81 22.04 26.03
CA GLY A 364 -6.87 21.04 25.55
C GLY A 364 -7.46 19.63 25.44
N ALA A 365 -8.35 19.24 26.35
CA ALA A 365 -9.06 17.97 26.25
C ALA A 365 -9.99 17.91 25.02
N ALA A 366 -10.63 19.02 24.63
CA ALA A 366 -11.46 19.09 23.43
C ALA A 366 -10.61 18.96 22.16
N ASP A 367 -9.40 19.56 22.14
CA ASP A 367 -8.45 19.40 21.04
C ASP A 367 -7.97 17.95 20.93
N ARG A 368 -7.54 17.34 22.01
CA ARG A 368 -7.08 15.93 22.00
C ARG A 368 -8.19 14.96 21.60
N TRP A 369 -9.40 15.16 22.14
CA TRP A 369 -10.56 14.34 21.76
C TRP A 369 -10.89 14.44 20.28
N GLY A 370 -10.94 15.66 19.73
CA GLY A 370 -11.23 15.87 18.32
C GLY A 370 -10.21 15.17 17.39
N ARG A 371 -8.93 15.13 17.79
CA ARG A 371 -7.87 14.43 17.04
C ARG A 371 -7.92 12.91 17.22
N ALA A 372 -8.47 12.40 18.30
CA ALA A 372 -8.66 10.98 18.53
C ALA A 372 -9.78 10.37 17.66
N VAL A 373 -10.73 11.20 17.18
CA VAL A 373 -11.90 10.71 16.42
C VAL A 373 -11.53 9.94 15.15
N PRO A 374 -10.63 10.39 14.25
CA PRO A 374 -10.32 9.65 13.03
C PRO A 374 -9.77 8.24 13.29
N PRO A 375 -8.72 8.02 14.11
CA PRO A 375 -8.22 6.68 14.38
C PRO A 375 -9.25 5.80 15.12
N LEU A 376 -10.12 6.36 15.97
CA LEU A 376 -11.22 5.63 16.59
C LEU A 376 -12.27 5.21 15.56
N LEU A 377 -12.66 6.11 14.66
CA LEU A 377 -13.67 5.87 13.62
C LEU A 377 -13.24 4.76 12.65
N ILE A 378 -11.96 4.64 12.39
CA ILE A 378 -11.41 3.60 11.51
C ILE A 378 -11.08 2.34 12.31
N GLY A 379 -10.36 2.48 13.42
CA GLY A 379 -9.77 1.36 14.13
C GLY A 379 -10.76 0.53 14.94
N VAL A 380 -11.75 1.17 15.59
CA VAL A 380 -12.74 0.41 16.38
C VAL A 380 -13.57 -0.52 15.49
N PRO A 381 -14.21 -0.04 14.40
CA PRO A 381 -14.92 -0.95 13.49
C PRO A 381 -14.01 -2.01 12.87
N LEU A 382 -12.77 -1.64 12.51
CA LEU A 382 -11.80 -2.57 11.96
C LEU A 382 -11.52 -3.73 12.93
N VAL A 383 -11.26 -3.43 14.20
CA VAL A 383 -10.99 -4.45 15.22
C VAL A 383 -12.22 -5.31 15.48
N LEU A 384 -13.40 -4.69 15.64
CA LEU A 384 -14.64 -5.44 15.89
C LEU A 384 -15.00 -6.42 14.77
N VAL A 385 -14.71 -6.05 13.51
CA VAL A 385 -15.01 -6.91 12.36
C VAL A 385 -13.92 -7.96 12.14
N LEU A 386 -12.64 -7.58 12.23
CA LEU A 386 -11.55 -8.48 11.89
C LEU A 386 -11.16 -9.43 13.02
N ALA A 387 -11.42 -9.12 14.30
CA ALA A 387 -11.06 -10.01 15.37
C ALA A 387 -11.75 -11.39 15.25
N PRO A 388 -13.09 -11.49 15.10
CA PRO A 388 -13.72 -12.80 14.90
C PRO A 388 -13.29 -13.48 13.59
N LEU A 389 -13.12 -12.71 12.50
CA LEU A 389 -12.72 -13.26 11.22
C LEU A 389 -11.33 -13.87 11.21
N LEU A 390 -10.37 -13.26 11.93
CA LEU A 390 -8.99 -13.74 12.01
C LEU A 390 -8.78 -14.78 13.12
N ALA A 391 -9.64 -14.81 14.12
CA ALA A 391 -9.64 -15.86 15.15
C ALA A 391 -9.99 -17.24 14.56
N MET A 392 -10.95 -17.32 13.62
CA MET A 392 -11.42 -18.58 13.03
C MET A 392 -10.30 -19.42 12.38
N PRO A 393 -9.48 -18.88 11.46
CA PRO A 393 -8.43 -19.66 10.79
C PRO A 393 -7.16 -19.86 11.65
N SER A 394 -7.07 -19.27 12.84
CA SER A 394 -5.89 -19.35 13.69
C SER A 394 -5.68 -20.73 14.32
N GLY A 395 -6.70 -21.55 14.38
CA GLY A 395 -6.68 -22.85 15.05
C GLY A 395 -6.62 -22.80 16.59
N VAL A 396 -6.66 -21.60 17.19
CA VAL A 396 -6.61 -21.40 18.65
C VAL A 396 -8.03 -21.21 19.19
N VAL A 397 -8.54 -22.20 19.89
CA VAL A 397 -9.90 -22.18 20.43
C VAL A 397 -10.02 -21.12 21.52
N GLY A 398 -11.06 -20.29 21.46
CA GLY A 398 -11.35 -19.25 22.46
C GLY A 398 -10.45 -18.01 22.40
N VAL A 399 -9.67 -17.82 21.33
CA VAL A 399 -8.73 -16.70 21.20
C VAL A 399 -9.40 -15.35 20.88
N GLU A 400 -10.65 -15.35 20.42
CA GLU A 400 -11.36 -14.14 19.98
C GLU A 400 -11.39 -13.02 21.05
N PRO A 401 -11.75 -13.25 22.34
CA PRO A 401 -11.73 -12.21 23.35
C PRO A 401 -10.33 -11.58 23.54
N ALA A 402 -9.28 -12.41 23.53
CA ALA A 402 -7.90 -11.95 23.64
C ALA A 402 -7.50 -11.09 22.43
N LEU A 403 -7.79 -11.57 21.22
CA LEU A 403 -7.46 -10.86 19.97
C LEU A 403 -8.20 -9.51 19.92
N LEU A 404 -9.49 -9.50 20.28
CA LEU A 404 -10.31 -8.30 20.32
C LEU A 404 -9.81 -7.31 21.37
N GLY A 405 -9.65 -7.76 22.61
CA GLY A 405 -9.29 -6.86 23.72
C GLY A 405 -7.87 -6.34 23.64
N VAL A 406 -6.88 -7.16 23.22
CA VAL A 406 -5.50 -6.72 23.01
C VAL A 406 -5.41 -5.75 21.82
N SER A 407 -6.12 -6.01 20.72
CA SER A 407 -6.10 -5.11 19.55
C SER A 407 -6.78 -3.76 19.86
N LEU A 408 -7.93 -3.76 20.52
CA LEU A 408 -8.56 -2.52 21.03
C LEU A 408 -7.64 -1.82 22.02
N GLY A 409 -7.03 -2.56 22.92
CA GLY A 409 -6.08 -2.03 23.90
C GLY A 409 -4.90 -1.30 23.25
N LEU A 410 -4.28 -1.92 22.26
CA LEU A 410 -3.17 -1.33 21.49
C LEU A 410 -3.60 -0.06 20.74
N LEU A 411 -4.77 -0.09 20.10
CA LEU A 411 -5.33 1.08 19.42
C LEU A 411 -5.54 2.23 20.40
N LEU A 412 -6.28 1.98 21.48
CA LEU A 412 -6.67 3.01 22.44
C LEU A 412 -5.48 3.54 23.25
N SER A 413 -4.58 2.66 23.70
CA SER A 413 -3.32 3.06 24.36
C SER A 413 -2.44 3.87 23.42
N GLY A 414 -2.34 3.45 22.15
CA GLY A 414 -1.60 4.17 21.13
C GLY A 414 -2.13 5.59 20.93
N ILE A 415 -3.44 5.79 20.86
CA ILE A 415 -4.08 7.12 20.76
C ILE A 415 -3.80 7.92 22.03
N GLY A 416 -3.91 7.31 23.22
CA GLY A 416 -3.64 7.97 24.49
C GLY A 416 -2.21 8.46 24.61
N VAL A 417 -1.22 7.60 24.35
CA VAL A 417 0.20 7.96 24.33
C VAL A 417 0.49 9.01 23.26
N SER A 418 -0.07 8.86 22.08
CA SER A 418 0.04 9.84 20.97
C SER A 418 -0.50 11.22 21.36
N SER A 419 -1.59 11.26 22.12
CA SER A 419 -2.19 12.49 22.64
C SER A 419 -1.22 13.29 23.53
N VAL A 420 -0.43 12.59 24.33
CA VAL A 420 0.60 13.20 25.17
C VAL A 420 1.84 13.55 24.35
N SER A 421 2.35 12.62 23.58
CA SER A 421 3.62 12.78 22.82
C SER A 421 3.54 13.91 21.80
N SER A 422 2.42 14.06 21.09
CA SER A 422 2.22 15.13 20.10
C SER A 422 2.18 16.53 20.71
N ALA A 423 1.84 16.67 22.00
CA ALA A 423 1.86 17.95 22.71
C ALA A 423 3.19 18.18 23.45
N LEU A 424 3.80 17.12 23.99
CA LEU A 424 5.02 17.21 24.80
C LEU A 424 6.30 17.20 23.93
N GLY A 425 6.34 16.36 22.93
CA GLY A 425 7.51 16.08 22.09
C GLY A 425 7.28 16.38 20.62
N ALA A 426 6.45 17.38 20.27
CA ALA A 426 6.23 17.77 18.88
C ALA A 426 7.55 18.12 18.19
N TYR A 427 7.73 17.60 16.98
CA TYR A 427 8.91 17.87 16.14
C TYR A 427 8.47 18.32 14.75
N PRO A 428 9.33 19.05 14.01
CA PRO A 428 8.97 19.59 12.70
C PRO A 428 8.39 18.55 11.76
N ALA A 429 7.25 18.86 11.15
CA ALA A 429 6.59 18.02 10.14
C ALA A 429 6.66 18.70 8.77
N ALA A 430 6.56 17.91 7.69
CA ALA A 430 6.49 18.43 6.34
C ALA A 430 5.29 19.36 6.15
N ARG A 431 5.42 20.37 5.28
CA ARG A 431 4.39 21.38 5.04
C ARG A 431 3.10 20.77 4.49
N PRO A 432 1.93 21.36 4.79
CA PRO A 432 0.68 20.95 4.13
C PRO A 432 0.80 20.98 2.60
N GLY A 433 0.39 19.89 1.94
CA GLY A 433 0.53 19.73 0.49
C GLY A 433 1.89 19.23 0.01
N ALA A 434 2.87 19.08 0.88
CA ALA A 434 4.13 18.41 0.58
C ALA A 434 3.92 16.94 0.22
N GLY A 435 4.88 16.36 -0.48
CA GLY A 435 4.86 14.94 -0.80
C GLY A 435 4.83 14.08 0.46
N PRO A 436 4.26 12.87 0.37
CA PRO A 436 4.09 11.99 1.54
C PRO A 436 5.39 11.56 2.22
N PHE A 437 6.51 11.71 1.55
CA PHE A 437 7.87 11.36 2.04
C PHE A 437 8.78 12.57 2.22
N ASP A 438 8.25 13.79 2.02
CA ASP A 438 9.01 14.99 2.24
C ASP A 438 9.23 15.18 3.75
N GLN A 439 10.48 15.39 4.13
CA GLN A 439 10.85 15.69 5.52
C GLN A 439 11.39 17.11 5.62
N PRO A 440 11.13 17.80 6.73
CA PRO A 440 11.70 19.12 6.94
C PRO A 440 13.22 19.03 7.09
N PRO A 441 13.98 20.03 6.64
CA PRO A 441 15.46 20.03 6.66
C PRO A 441 16.09 19.85 8.04
N GLN A 442 15.34 20.04 9.11
CA GLN A 442 15.80 20.01 10.50
C GLN A 442 15.23 18.87 11.35
N SER A 443 14.86 17.75 10.75
CA SER A 443 14.51 16.56 11.52
C SER A 443 15.79 16.00 12.20
N GLY A 444 16.09 16.52 13.38
CA GLY A 444 17.26 16.11 14.18
C GLY A 444 17.00 14.83 14.97
N THR A 445 18.00 14.41 15.74
CA THR A 445 17.98 13.23 16.62
C THR A 445 16.79 13.19 17.59
N THR A 446 16.26 14.35 18.00
CA THR A 446 15.09 14.46 18.90
C THR A 446 13.81 13.87 18.33
N ALA A 447 13.59 13.95 17.01
CA ALA A 447 12.42 13.35 16.36
C ALA A 447 12.41 11.81 16.50
N GLY A 448 13.55 11.18 16.24
CA GLY A 448 13.70 9.73 16.38
C GLY A 448 13.45 9.24 17.81
N TRP A 449 13.93 9.96 18.81
CA TRP A 449 13.69 9.64 20.20
C TRP A 449 12.21 9.75 20.60
N THR A 450 11.52 10.82 20.18
CA THR A 450 10.08 10.98 20.46
C THR A 450 9.26 9.89 19.82
N GLN A 451 9.58 9.52 18.57
CA GLN A 451 8.93 8.42 17.87
C GLN A 451 9.15 7.09 18.59
N ALA A 452 10.39 6.74 18.88
CA ALA A 452 10.75 5.50 19.54
C ALA A 452 10.10 5.41 20.94
N LEU A 453 10.22 6.48 21.74
CA LEU A 453 9.69 6.49 23.11
C LEU A 453 8.16 6.32 23.12
N SER A 454 7.43 7.01 22.24
CA SER A 454 5.98 6.89 22.17
C SER A 454 5.54 5.50 21.70
N PHE A 455 6.25 4.91 20.73
CA PHE A 455 5.98 3.56 20.25
C PHE A 455 6.20 2.53 21.36
N PHE A 456 7.41 2.52 21.94
CA PHE A 456 7.76 1.56 22.99
C PHE A 456 6.95 1.76 24.28
N ALA A 457 6.57 2.99 24.62
CA ALA A 457 5.66 3.24 25.75
C ALA A 457 4.30 2.57 25.53
N THR A 458 3.76 2.63 24.30
CA THR A 458 2.50 1.94 23.99
C THR A 458 2.63 0.42 24.15
N VAL A 459 3.70 -0.15 23.61
CA VAL A 459 3.97 -1.59 23.73
C VAL A 459 4.21 -2.00 25.19
N ALA A 460 4.98 -1.21 25.95
CA ALA A 460 5.29 -1.49 27.35
C ALA A 460 4.02 -1.48 28.23
N VAL A 461 3.12 -0.50 28.04
CA VAL A 461 1.85 -0.45 28.77
C VAL A 461 0.97 -1.66 28.46
N MET A 462 0.98 -2.11 27.21
CA MET A 462 0.17 -3.24 26.75
C MET A 462 0.83 -4.60 26.98
N SER A 463 2.12 -4.64 27.38
CA SER A 463 2.88 -5.88 27.52
C SER A 463 2.24 -6.91 28.44
N PRO A 464 1.59 -6.57 29.60
CA PRO A 464 0.93 -7.58 30.43
C PRO A 464 -0.21 -8.30 29.69
N ALA A 465 -1.04 -7.55 28.96
CA ALA A 465 -2.15 -8.13 28.22
C ALA A 465 -1.64 -8.97 27.02
N ILE A 466 -0.58 -8.51 26.35
CA ILE A 466 0.08 -9.26 25.26
C ILE A 466 0.65 -10.58 25.79
N VAL A 467 1.35 -10.55 26.92
CA VAL A 467 1.94 -11.77 27.52
C VAL A 467 0.85 -12.76 27.90
N LEU A 468 -0.25 -12.31 28.53
CA LEU A 468 -1.39 -13.18 28.84
C LEU A 468 -1.99 -13.81 27.58
N ALA A 469 -2.18 -13.02 26.52
CA ALA A 469 -2.71 -13.51 25.24
C ALA A 469 -1.80 -14.55 24.60
N VAL A 470 -0.48 -14.32 24.60
CA VAL A 470 0.51 -15.27 24.04
C VAL A 470 0.53 -16.56 24.86
N ARG A 471 0.57 -16.48 26.18
CA ARG A 471 0.51 -17.67 27.04
C ARG A 471 -0.78 -18.46 26.84
N GLY A 472 -1.92 -17.75 26.77
CA GLY A 472 -3.22 -18.33 26.49
C GLY A 472 -3.27 -19.07 25.15
N ALA A 473 -2.65 -18.49 24.12
CA ALA A 473 -2.61 -19.10 22.78
C ALA A 473 -1.67 -20.31 22.68
N ILE A 474 -0.63 -20.41 23.55
CA ILE A 474 0.37 -21.49 23.50
C ILE A 474 0.00 -22.69 24.37
N GLY A 475 -0.73 -22.52 25.48
CA GLY A 475 -1.03 -23.65 26.34
C GLY A 475 -1.86 -23.38 27.59
N GLU A 476 -2.25 -22.13 27.86
CA GLU A 476 -3.02 -21.74 29.04
C GLU A 476 -4.33 -21.03 28.62
N PRO A 477 -5.29 -21.70 27.96
CA PRO A 477 -6.45 -21.09 27.33
C PRO A 477 -7.33 -20.29 28.30
N GLU A 478 -7.29 -20.58 29.59
CA GLU A 478 -7.98 -19.83 30.66
C GLU A 478 -7.49 -18.36 30.75
N LEU A 479 -6.30 -18.04 30.27
CA LEU A 479 -5.77 -16.67 30.26
C LEU A 479 -6.32 -15.82 29.13
N LEU A 480 -6.96 -16.39 28.11
CA LEU A 480 -7.41 -15.65 26.92
C LEU A 480 -8.48 -14.62 27.25
N GLU A 481 -9.45 -14.96 28.08
CA GLU A 481 -10.48 -14.01 28.53
C GLU A 481 -9.87 -12.91 29.38
N THR A 482 -9.00 -13.26 30.32
CA THR A 482 -8.26 -12.30 31.16
C THR A 482 -7.41 -11.35 30.31
N ALA A 483 -6.73 -11.84 29.28
CA ALA A 483 -5.95 -11.05 28.33
C ALA A 483 -6.84 -10.02 27.59
N GLY A 484 -8.02 -10.45 27.17
CA GLY A 484 -8.99 -9.59 26.52
C GLY A 484 -9.48 -8.46 27.43
N LEU A 485 -9.89 -8.79 28.65
CA LEU A 485 -10.32 -7.81 29.63
C LEU A 485 -9.18 -6.86 30.03
N ALA A 486 -8.00 -7.38 30.33
CA ALA A 486 -6.83 -6.57 30.67
C ALA A 486 -6.47 -5.60 29.54
N GLY A 487 -6.47 -6.08 28.29
CA GLY A 487 -6.19 -5.26 27.12
C GLY A 487 -7.20 -4.14 26.93
N GLY A 488 -8.49 -4.45 26.95
CA GLY A 488 -9.57 -3.48 26.79
C GLY A 488 -9.58 -2.41 27.88
N LEU A 489 -9.49 -2.83 29.14
CA LEU A 489 -9.50 -1.90 30.29
C LEU A 489 -8.25 -1.01 30.31
N THR A 490 -7.07 -1.57 30.08
CA THR A 490 -5.83 -0.80 29.99
C THR A 490 -5.90 0.21 28.85
N GLY A 491 -6.37 -0.20 27.67
CA GLY A 491 -6.52 0.68 26.52
C GLY A 491 -7.48 1.84 26.79
N PHE A 492 -8.64 1.55 27.34
CA PHE A 492 -9.63 2.58 27.69
C PHE A 492 -9.10 3.55 28.73
N GLY A 493 -8.47 3.05 29.80
CA GLY A 493 -7.83 3.90 30.81
C GLY A 493 -6.74 4.80 30.22
N MET A 494 -5.88 4.25 29.35
CA MET A 494 -4.82 5.00 28.69
C MET A 494 -5.34 6.05 27.71
N LEU A 495 -6.44 5.77 27.01
CA LEU A 495 -7.10 6.77 26.15
C LEU A 495 -7.57 7.96 26.98
N LEU A 496 -8.30 7.72 28.07
CA LEU A 496 -8.81 8.79 28.93
C LEU A 496 -7.69 9.60 29.57
N LEU A 497 -6.74 8.93 30.19
CA LEU A 497 -5.57 9.58 30.81
C LEU A 497 -4.75 10.37 29.78
N GLY A 498 -4.53 9.80 28.60
CA GLY A 498 -3.81 10.45 27.51
C GLY A 498 -4.50 11.72 27.02
N ILE A 499 -5.81 11.72 26.87
CA ILE A 499 -6.59 12.91 26.49
C ILE A 499 -6.51 13.99 27.56
N LEU A 500 -6.63 13.63 28.85
CA LEU A 500 -6.57 14.58 29.95
C LEU A 500 -5.17 15.18 30.11
N ILE A 501 -4.15 14.34 30.19
CA ILE A 501 -2.75 14.75 30.35
C ILE A 501 -2.27 15.52 29.11
N GLY A 502 -2.48 14.95 27.91
CA GLY A 502 -2.11 15.59 26.65
C GLY A 502 -2.81 16.94 26.47
N GLY A 503 -4.08 17.04 26.89
CA GLY A 503 -4.83 18.30 26.89
C GLY A 503 -4.26 19.35 27.87
N ALA A 504 -3.85 18.94 29.06
CA ALA A 504 -3.20 19.82 30.02
C ALA A 504 -1.83 20.32 29.51
N VAL A 505 -1.04 19.41 28.91
CA VAL A 505 0.25 19.74 28.29
C VAL A 505 0.06 20.70 27.12
N PHE A 506 -0.90 20.43 26.23
CA PHE A 506 -1.20 21.28 25.07
C PHE A 506 -1.51 22.73 25.48
N ARG A 507 -2.36 22.92 26.48
CA ARG A 507 -2.67 24.29 26.99
C ARG A 507 -1.44 25.01 27.56
N ARG A 508 -0.61 24.29 28.33
CA ARG A 508 0.60 24.89 28.94
C ARG A 508 1.65 25.24 27.92
N ARG A 509 1.78 24.46 26.84
CA ARG A 509 2.82 24.62 25.83
C ARG A 509 2.33 25.27 24.52
N GLY A 510 1.14 25.86 24.51
CA GLY A 510 0.59 26.54 23.33
C GLY A 510 1.55 27.52 22.66
N PRO A 511 2.18 28.46 23.39
CA PRO A 511 3.15 29.40 22.81
C PRO A 511 4.38 28.71 22.18
N GLU A 512 4.91 27.67 22.81
CA GLU A 512 6.07 26.91 22.31
C GLU A 512 5.72 26.12 21.05
N LEU A 513 4.53 25.50 21.00
CA LEU A 513 4.01 24.78 19.84
C LEU A 513 3.80 25.74 18.65
N LEU A 514 3.33 26.95 18.92
CA LEU A 514 3.20 27.98 17.89
C LEU A 514 4.58 28.43 17.38
N ALA A 515 5.54 28.64 18.28
CA ALA A 515 6.90 28.98 17.89
C ALA A 515 7.58 27.87 17.06
N LEU A 516 7.33 26.60 17.39
CA LEU A 516 7.79 25.45 16.60
C LEU A 516 7.22 25.49 15.18
N ALA A 517 5.92 25.74 15.05
CA ALA A 517 5.21 25.79 13.78
C ALA A 517 5.70 26.96 12.88
N GLN A 518 6.22 28.02 13.45
CA GLN A 518 6.77 29.17 12.71
C GLN A 518 8.20 28.96 12.21
N ARG A 519 8.93 27.99 12.78
CA ARG A 519 10.33 27.69 12.40
C ARG A 519 10.46 26.79 11.16
N VAL A 520 9.37 26.20 10.70
CA VAL A 520 9.29 25.25 9.60
C VAL A 520 8.49 25.85 8.44
#